data_d0d8f799af6b6ca97dd63abe8bf3a942
#
_entry.id   d0d8f799af6b6ca97dd63abe8bf3a942
#
_cell.length_a   1.000
_cell.length_b   1.000
_cell.length_c   1.000
_cell.angle_alpha   90.00
_cell.angle_beta   90.00
_cell.angle_gamma   90.00
#
_symmetry.space_group_name_H-M   'P 1'
#
loop_
_entity.id
_entity.type
_entity.pdbx_description
1 polymer ?
#
loop_
_entity_poly.entity_id
_entity_poly.type
_entity_poly.pdbx_seq_one_letter_code
_entity_poly.pdbx_strand_id
1 'polypeptide(L)'
;MIIPRPPYTKRKRGKGLKKKLFFAGICFLLVFLLANPETALLAARDGLSLWFNTLLPTLLPFLILTGLLMNIKISCQIPKPGIRLCKILFGLSPWGMYAFLFGKLLGFPVGAKLASDLTYSGKICRQEGEYLLTFCSNPSLVFLLTFLGQTCLKGRYPARDLLIPLFLADLCCMLFFRFFVYKGCTATDHMWPDPDAIAEKKTSQACSTGVLLDVCIMNGFETITRLGGYILLFSVLSPCISQCPLIPDTFKEILLCIMELTTGLNRIASSNLPERTIYLAAMTLSSFGGLCVAAQTKSVLDGRLSFFPYASAKCISTILTLCILLIGT
;
A
#
# COMPACT_ATOMS: atom_id res chain seq x y z
N MET A 1 14.33 -43.46 -11.52
CA MET A 1 13.20 -43.88 -10.66
C MET A 1 12.83 -42.66 -9.82
N ILE A 2 11.85 -41.84 -10.29
CA ILE A 2 11.45 -40.57 -9.68
C ILE A 2 10.29 -40.85 -8.76
N ILE A 3 10.49 -40.75 -7.45
CA ILE A 3 9.45 -40.91 -6.43
C ILE A 3 8.56 -39.66 -6.46
N PRO A 4 7.25 -39.76 -6.75
CA PRO A 4 6.33 -38.64 -6.69
C PRO A 4 6.09 -38.25 -5.22
N ARG A 5 6.28 -36.96 -4.89
CA ARG A 5 5.93 -36.43 -3.56
C ARG A 5 4.40 -36.49 -3.38
N PRO A 6 3.89 -36.87 -2.21
CA PRO A 6 2.46 -36.95 -1.96
C PRO A 6 1.84 -35.54 -1.98
N PRO A 7 0.59 -35.40 -2.43
CA PRO A 7 -0.10 -34.12 -2.46
C PRO A 7 -0.32 -33.61 -1.03
N TYR A 8 0.07 -32.35 -0.79
CA TYR A 8 -0.18 -31.64 0.46
C TYR A 8 -1.69 -31.66 0.78
N THR A 9 -2.11 -32.49 1.69
CA THR A 9 -3.47 -32.47 2.25
C THR A 9 -3.64 -31.23 3.12
N LYS A 10 -4.18 -30.16 2.53
CA LYS A 10 -4.57 -28.95 3.24
C LYS A 10 -5.65 -29.27 4.27
N ARG A 11 -5.33 -29.03 5.52
CA ARG A 11 -6.22 -29.08 6.70
C ARG A 11 -7.52 -28.28 6.44
N LYS A 12 -8.62 -29.00 6.11
CA LYS A 12 -9.92 -28.43 5.70
C LYS A 12 -10.77 -27.83 6.85
N ARG A 13 -10.38 -27.98 8.10
CA ARG A 13 -11.23 -27.68 9.28
C ARG A 13 -11.39 -26.18 9.61
N GLY A 14 -10.50 -25.26 9.16
CA GLY A 14 -10.58 -23.82 9.47
C GLY A 14 -11.35 -22.96 8.47
N LYS A 15 -11.66 -23.47 7.27
CA LYS A 15 -12.27 -22.67 6.19
C LYS A 15 -13.76 -22.40 6.40
N GLY A 16 -14.49 -23.32 7.05
CA GLY A 16 -15.93 -23.19 7.27
C GLY A 16 -16.29 -22.12 8.32
N LEU A 17 -15.54 -22.08 9.42
CA LEU A 17 -15.78 -21.11 10.50
C LEU A 17 -15.47 -19.69 10.03
N LYS A 18 -14.35 -19.48 9.31
CA LYS A 18 -13.98 -18.17 8.75
C LYS A 18 -15.03 -17.64 7.76
N LYS A 19 -15.58 -18.51 6.91
CA LYS A 19 -16.65 -18.11 5.98
C LYS A 19 -17.95 -17.75 6.71
N LYS A 20 -18.33 -18.53 7.74
CA LYS A 20 -19.52 -18.25 8.56
C LYS A 20 -19.38 -16.92 9.32
N LEU A 21 -18.20 -16.67 9.91
CA LEU A 21 -17.90 -15.41 10.63
C LEU A 21 -17.92 -14.22 9.68
N PHE A 22 -17.35 -14.36 8.48
CA PHE A 22 -17.37 -13.33 7.45
C PHE A 22 -18.80 -13.02 6.99
N PHE A 23 -19.60 -14.06 6.73
CA PHE A 23 -21.01 -13.91 6.36
C PHE A 23 -21.83 -13.25 7.49
N ALA A 24 -21.63 -13.68 8.74
CA ALA A 24 -22.28 -13.06 9.90
C ALA A 24 -21.90 -11.58 10.04
N GLY A 25 -20.64 -11.23 9.80
CA GLY A 25 -20.18 -9.83 9.79
C GLY A 25 -20.86 -9.00 8.70
N ILE A 26 -21.03 -9.54 7.49
CA ILE A 26 -21.78 -8.86 6.41
C ILE A 26 -23.25 -8.69 6.80
N CYS A 27 -23.91 -9.72 7.31
CA CYS A 27 -25.30 -9.63 7.76
C CYS A 27 -25.47 -8.62 8.88
N PHE A 28 -24.56 -8.62 9.86
CA PHE A 28 -24.55 -7.63 10.94
C PHE A 28 -24.44 -6.19 10.40
N LEU A 29 -23.50 -5.97 9.47
CA LEU A 29 -23.32 -4.66 8.86
C LEU A 29 -24.58 -4.22 8.10
N LEU A 30 -25.17 -5.11 7.30
CA LEU A 30 -26.41 -4.79 6.58
C LEU A 30 -27.56 -4.43 7.52
N VAL A 31 -27.73 -5.20 8.61
CA VAL A 31 -28.75 -4.91 9.62
C VAL A 31 -28.48 -3.55 10.31
N PHE A 32 -27.21 -3.28 10.66
CA PHE A 32 -26.83 -2.00 11.25
C PHE A 32 -27.14 -0.82 10.31
N LEU A 33 -26.81 -0.94 9.01
CA LEU A 33 -27.08 0.09 8.01
C LEU A 33 -28.58 0.37 7.86
N LEU A 34 -29.40 -0.68 7.86
CA LEU A 34 -30.85 -0.57 7.77
C LEU A 34 -31.47 0.00 9.06
N ALA A 35 -30.90 -0.30 10.22
CA ALA A 35 -31.34 0.21 11.50
C ALA A 35 -30.92 1.67 11.75
N ASN A 36 -29.79 2.12 11.15
CA ASN A 36 -29.22 3.46 11.33
C ASN A 36 -28.95 4.14 9.98
N PRO A 37 -29.96 4.34 9.11
CA PRO A 37 -29.74 4.78 7.73
C PRO A 37 -29.17 6.20 7.65
N GLU A 38 -29.57 7.09 8.55
CA GLU A 38 -29.09 8.48 8.59
C GLU A 38 -27.60 8.55 8.92
N THR A 39 -27.18 7.84 9.98
CA THR A 39 -25.77 7.78 10.38
C THR A 39 -24.90 7.14 9.31
N ALA A 40 -25.39 6.08 8.68
CA ALA A 40 -24.71 5.40 7.60
C ALA A 40 -24.54 6.30 6.36
N LEU A 41 -25.59 7.05 6.01
CA LEU A 41 -25.59 8.00 4.91
C LEU A 41 -24.60 9.16 5.15
N LEU A 42 -24.57 9.71 6.36
CA LEU A 42 -23.61 10.76 6.73
C LEU A 42 -22.17 10.25 6.61
N ALA A 43 -21.85 9.09 7.19
CA ALA A 43 -20.53 8.50 7.09
C ALA A 43 -20.11 8.18 5.64
N ALA A 44 -21.04 7.70 4.81
CA ALA A 44 -20.80 7.48 3.39
C ALA A 44 -20.55 8.78 2.63
N ARG A 45 -21.29 9.85 2.92
CA ARG A 45 -21.07 11.20 2.34
C ARG A 45 -19.72 11.77 2.73
N ASP A 46 -19.29 11.62 3.97
CA ASP A 46 -17.98 12.09 4.42
C ASP A 46 -16.86 11.35 3.69
N GLY A 47 -16.92 10.02 3.60
CA GLY A 47 -15.97 9.22 2.84
C GLY A 47 -15.95 9.55 1.35
N LEU A 48 -17.13 9.74 0.75
CA LEU A 48 -17.25 10.12 -0.66
C LEU A 48 -16.72 11.53 -0.91
N SER A 49 -17.03 12.48 -0.04
CA SER A 49 -16.53 13.86 -0.13
C SER A 49 -15.00 13.91 -0.04
N LEU A 50 -14.40 13.17 0.88
CA LEU A 50 -12.96 13.07 1.01
C LEU A 50 -12.33 12.47 -0.26
N TRP A 51 -12.91 11.38 -0.77
CA TRP A 51 -12.42 10.73 -1.98
C TRP A 51 -12.55 11.64 -3.20
N PHE A 52 -13.73 12.23 -3.42
CA PHE A 52 -14.03 12.99 -4.63
C PHE A 52 -13.36 14.37 -4.64
N ASN A 53 -13.43 15.12 -3.53
CA ASN A 53 -12.96 16.50 -3.48
C ASN A 53 -11.46 16.63 -3.15
N THR A 54 -10.86 15.60 -2.53
CA THR A 54 -9.46 15.67 -2.11
C THR A 54 -8.58 14.66 -2.84
N LEU A 55 -8.89 13.37 -2.73
CA LEU A 55 -7.99 12.32 -3.22
C LEU A 55 -8.02 12.18 -4.75
N LEU A 56 -9.19 12.27 -5.36
CA LEU A 56 -9.33 12.14 -6.81
C LEU A 56 -8.55 13.25 -7.54
N PRO A 57 -8.74 14.55 -7.26
CA PRO A 57 -8.02 15.62 -7.97
C PRO A 57 -6.53 15.64 -7.65
N THR A 58 -6.11 15.18 -6.48
CA THR A 58 -4.69 15.16 -6.10
C THR A 58 -3.95 13.94 -6.64
N LEU A 59 -4.55 12.76 -6.63
CA LEU A 59 -3.85 11.51 -6.97
C LEU A 59 -4.02 11.10 -8.43
N LEU A 60 -5.21 11.32 -9.03
CA LEU A 60 -5.50 10.83 -10.39
C LEU A 60 -4.54 11.39 -11.45
N PRO A 61 -4.23 12.70 -11.51
CA PRO A 61 -3.26 13.22 -12.48
C PRO A 61 -1.89 12.57 -12.36
N PHE A 62 -1.42 12.34 -11.12
CA PHE A 62 -0.14 11.67 -10.88
C PHE A 62 -0.17 10.20 -11.26
N LEU A 63 -1.28 9.48 -11.04
CA LEU A 63 -1.44 8.09 -11.48
C LEU A 63 -1.39 7.97 -13.00
N ILE A 64 -2.02 8.91 -13.71
CA ILE A 64 -1.99 8.95 -15.18
C ILE A 64 -0.57 9.23 -15.69
N LEU A 65 0.07 10.29 -15.17
CA LEU A 65 1.42 10.69 -15.59
C LEU A 65 2.46 9.62 -15.29
N THR A 66 2.42 9.01 -14.11
CA THR A 66 3.32 7.90 -13.76
C THR A 66 3.02 6.66 -14.59
N GLY A 67 1.75 6.38 -14.89
CA GLY A 67 1.34 5.33 -15.82
C GLY A 67 1.93 5.55 -17.22
N LEU A 68 1.90 6.79 -17.73
CA LEU A 68 2.55 7.16 -19.00
C LEU A 68 4.07 6.94 -18.93
N LEU A 69 4.73 7.40 -17.87
CA LEU A 69 6.16 7.18 -17.67
C LEU A 69 6.55 5.70 -17.66
N MET A 70 5.69 4.84 -17.11
CA MET A 70 5.93 3.39 -17.13
C MET A 70 5.81 2.76 -18.52
N ASN A 71 4.99 3.33 -19.40
CA ASN A 71 4.71 2.79 -20.72
C ASN A 71 5.56 3.43 -21.83
N ILE A 72 6.00 4.68 -21.66
CA ILE A 72 6.99 5.25 -22.54
C ILE A 72 8.24 4.38 -22.36
N LYS A 73 8.80 3.88 -23.48
CA LYS A 73 10.09 3.16 -23.52
C LYS A 73 11.27 4.05 -23.06
N ILE A 74 11.10 4.75 -21.96
CA ILE A 74 12.24 5.11 -21.15
C ILE A 74 12.64 3.76 -20.55
N SER A 75 13.34 2.98 -21.40
CA SER A 75 14.29 2.00 -20.87
C SER A 75 14.90 2.74 -19.72
N CYS A 76 14.57 2.35 -18.50
CA CYS A 76 15.32 2.83 -17.38
C CYS A 76 16.75 2.38 -17.65
N GLN A 77 17.48 3.15 -18.43
CA GLN A 77 18.91 3.05 -18.57
C GLN A 77 19.44 3.50 -17.21
N ILE A 78 19.05 2.72 -16.19
CA ILE A 78 19.75 2.81 -14.92
C ILE A 78 21.19 2.49 -15.28
N PRO A 79 22.10 3.43 -15.10
CA PRO A 79 23.49 3.20 -15.46
C PRO A 79 23.98 1.91 -14.81
N LYS A 80 24.73 1.08 -15.55
CA LYS A 80 25.24 -0.22 -15.03
C LYS A 80 25.81 -0.13 -13.61
N PRO A 81 26.56 0.93 -13.21
CA PRO A 81 27.02 1.09 -11.82
C PRO A 81 25.86 1.26 -10.81
N GLY A 82 24.77 1.93 -11.18
CA GLY A 82 23.59 2.06 -10.33
C GLY A 82 22.91 0.72 -10.05
N ILE A 83 22.78 -0.14 -11.09
CA ILE A 83 22.23 -1.50 -10.94
C ILE A 83 23.10 -2.33 -9.99
N ARG A 84 24.44 -2.25 -10.14
CA ARG A 84 25.36 -2.98 -9.25
C ARG A 84 25.28 -2.50 -7.81
N LEU A 85 25.22 -1.18 -7.59
CA LEU A 85 25.05 -0.60 -6.27
C LEU A 85 23.73 -1.04 -5.62
N CYS A 86 22.64 -1.03 -6.38
CA CYS A 86 21.34 -1.47 -5.92
C CYS A 86 21.30 -2.97 -5.61
N LYS A 87 21.95 -3.82 -6.41
CA LYS A 87 22.10 -5.25 -6.12
C LYS A 87 22.87 -5.46 -4.80
N ILE A 88 23.92 -4.70 -4.56
CA ILE A 88 24.72 -4.78 -3.34
C ILE A 88 23.96 -4.25 -2.14
N LEU A 89 23.34 -3.07 -2.23
CA LEU A 89 22.64 -2.41 -1.12
C LEU A 89 21.29 -3.06 -0.83
N PHE A 90 20.46 -3.26 -1.85
CA PHE A 90 19.08 -3.72 -1.70
C PHE A 90 18.90 -5.22 -1.93
N GLY A 91 19.87 -5.92 -2.55
CA GLY A 91 19.76 -7.35 -2.85
C GLY A 91 18.67 -7.67 -3.88
N LEU A 92 18.26 -6.70 -4.67
CA LEU A 92 17.18 -6.83 -5.64
C LEU A 92 17.67 -7.19 -7.03
N SER A 93 16.90 -7.99 -7.75
CA SER A 93 17.03 -8.15 -9.20
C SER A 93 16.65 -6.85 -9.92
N PRO A 94 16.97 -6.70 -11.22
CA PRO A 94 16.52 -5.56 -12.01
C PRO A 94 15.00 -5.37 -12.00
N TRP A 95 14.24 -6.47 -12.03
CA TRP A 95 12.80 -6.45 -11.93
C TRP A 95 12.29 -6.08 -10.53
N GLY A 96 12.99 -6.54 -9.48
CA GLY A 96 12.72 -6.14 -8.11
C GLY A 96 12.96 -4.65 -7.90
N MET A 97 14.02 -4.09 -8.49
CA MET A 97 14.30 -2.66 -8.47
C MET A 97 13.20 -1.84 -9.18
N TYR A 98 12.72 -2.33 -10.33
CA TYR A 98 11.57 -1.75 -11.02
C TYR A 98 10.34 -1.68 -10.09
N ALA A 99 9.97 -2.79 -9.44
CA ALA A 99 8.85 -2.82 -8.52
C ALA A 99 9.04 -1.88 -7.32
N PHE A 100 10.27 -1.77 -6.81
CA PHE A 100 10.61 -0.86 -5.71
C PHE A 100 10.43 0.60 -6.12
N LEU A 101 11.01 1.04 -7.23
CA LEU A 101 10.92 2.43 -7.70
C LEU A 101 9.47 2.84 -7.96
N PHE A 102 8.74 2.02 -8.71
CA PHE A 102 7.33 2.32 -9.02
C PHE A 102 6.42 2.16 -7.81
N GLY A 103 6.72 1.24 -6.90
CA GLY A 103 6.03 1.13 -5.62
C GLY A 103 6.18 2.37 -4.77
N LYS A 104 7.36 3.00 -4.74
CA LYS A 104 7.59 4.27 -4.03
C LYS A 104 6.91 5.47 -4.70
N LEU A 105 6.85 5.51 -6.02
CA LEU A 105 6.19 6.59 -6.76
C LEU A 105 4.65 6.52 -6.62
N LEU A 106 4.08 5.35 -6.88
CA LEU A 106 2.63 5.15 -6.93
C LEU A 106 2.02 4.86 -5.55
N GLY A 107 2.84 4.38 -4.62
CA GLY A 107 2.40 4.02 -3.28
C GLY A 107 1.61 2.71 -3.23
N PHE A 108 0.92 2.51 -2.12
CA PHE A 108 0.06 1.34 -1.94
C PHE A 108 -1.26 1.49 -2.72
N PRO A 109 -1.88 0.39 -3.18
CA PRO A 109 -1.40 -0.99 -3.12
C PRO A 109 -0.52 -1.39 -4.31
N VAL A 110 -0.09 -0.43 -5.16
CA VAL A 110 0.54 -0.69 -6.47
C VAL A 110 1.88 -1.41 -6.32
N GLY A 111 2.71 -1.04 -5.34
CA GLY A 111 3.96 -1.73 -5.07
C GLY A 111 3.77 -3.22 -4.79
N ALA A 112 2.80 -3.58 -3.96
CA ALA A 112 2.46 -4.97 -3.66
C ALA A 112 1.90 -5.71 -4.89
N LYS A 113 1.09 -5.03 -5.71
CA LYS A 113 0.57 -5.58 -6.97
C LYS A 113 1.70 -5.91 -7.94
N LEU A 114 2.64 -4.98 -8.13
CA LEU A 114 3.81 -5.20 -9.00
C LEU A 114 4.65 -6.39 -8.52
N ALA A 115 4.94 -6.48 -7.22
CA ALA A 115 5.67 -7.62 -6.66
C ALA A 115 4.93 -8.95 -6.91
N SER A 116 3.60 -8.97 -6.74
CA SER A 116 2.76 -10.14 -7.01
C SER A 116 2.76 -10.54 -8.48
N ASP A 117 2.59 -9.57 -9.40
CA ASP A 117 2.53 -9.80 -10.85
C ASP A 117 3.89 -10.26 -11.41
N LEU A 118 5.00 -9.68 -10.94
CA LEU A 118 6.34 -10.10 -11.32
C LEU A 118 6.67 -11.51 -10.82
N THR A 119 6.24 -11.86 -9.62
CA THR A 119 6.37 -13.22 -9.08
C THR A 119 5.54 -14.21 -9.90
N TYR A 120 4.30 -13.85 -10.24
CA TYR A 120 3.42 -14.71 -11.05
C TYR A 120 3.95 -14.94 -12.46
N SER A 121 4.54 -13.91 -13.07
CA SER A 121 5.16 -14.02 -14.40
C SER A 121 6.52 -14.72 -14.39
N GLY A 122 7.02 -15.16 -13.22
CA GLY A 122 8.31 -15.84 -13.08
C GLY A 122 9.53 -14.92 -13.27
N LYS A 123 9.33 -13.60 -13.29
CA LYS A 123 10.42 -12.62 -13.45
C LYS A 123 11.24 -12.42 -12.18
N ILE A 124 10.63 -12.62 -11.02
CA ILE A 124 11.28 -12.66 -9.71
C ILE A 124 10.89 -13.92 -8.97
N CYS A 125 11.75 -14.40 -8.08
CA CYS A 125 11.42 -15.54 -7.25
C CYS A 125 10.44 -15.14 -6.14
N ARG A 126 9.73 -16.11 -5.56
CA ARG A 126 8.76 -15.87 -4.48
C ARG A 126 9.38 -15.19 -3.27
N GLN A 127 10.61 -15.55 -2.91
CA GLN A 127 11.33 -14.96 -1.78
C GLN A 127 11.62 -13.47 -2.01
N GLU A 128 12.04 -13.11 -3.23
CA GLU A 128 12.24 -11.70 -3.61
C GLU A 128 10.90 -10.93 -3.62
N GLY A 129 9.81 -11.54 -4.11
CA GLY A 129 8.48 -10.96 -4.05
C GLY A 129 8.02 -10.69 -2.62
N GLU A 130 8.17 -11.65 -1.71
CA GLU A 130 7.84 -11.52 -0.30
C GLU A 130 8.75 -10.49 0.42
N TYR A 131 10.02 -10.44 0.06
CA TYR A 131 10.95 -9.41 0.54
C TYR A 131 10.55 -8.00 0.07
N LEU A 132 10.19 -7.83 -1.20
CA LEU A 132 9.69 -6.56 -1.73
C LEU A 132 8.47 -6.05 -0.96
N LEU A 133 7.56 -6.92 -0.55
CA LEU A 133 6.37 -6.53 0.23
C LEU A 133 6.73 -5.81 1.54
N THR A 134 7.92 -6.03 2.08
CA THR A 134 8.33 -5.44 3.36
C THR A 134 8.64 -3.94 3.26
N PHE A 135 8.89 -3.39 2.06
CA PHE A 135 9.28 -1.99 1.89
C PHE A 135 8.80 -1.29 0.61
N CYS A 136 8.19 -2.00 -0.35
CA CYS A 136 7.68 -1.36 -1.58
C CYS A 136 6.24 -0.86 -1.49
N SER A 137 5.51 -1.21 -0.43
CA SER A 137 4.09 -0.85 -0.26
C SER A 137 3.94 0.17 0.87
N ASN A 138 4.25 1.42 0.58
CA ASN A 138 4.22 2.58 1.49
C ASN A 138 3.41 3.72 0.86
N PRO A 139 3.07 4.79 1.60
CA PRO A 139 2.43 5.95 1.00
C PRO A 139 3.28 6.52 -0.14
N SER A 140 2.64 6.99 -1.20
CA SER A 140 3.33 7.66 -2.30
C SER A 140 3.92 9.00 -1.85
N LEU A 141 5.00 9.43 -2.52
CA LEU A 141 5.58 10.77 -2.29
C LEU A 141 4.54 11.87 -2.43
N VAL A 142 3.66 11.74 -3.42
CA VAL A 142 2.59 12.70 -3.67
C VAL A 142 1.63 12.75 -2.49
N PHE A 143 1.17 11.61 -2.00
CA PHE A 143 0.29 11.55 -0.83
C PHE A 143 0.93 12.20 0.40
N LEU A 144 2.21 11.93 0.65
CA LEU A 144 2.93 12.51 1.78
C LEU A 144 3.06 14.03 1.68
N LEU A 145 3.36 14.56 0.49
CA LEU A 145 3.57 15.99 0.31
C LEU A 145 2.25 16.77 0.19
N THR A 146 1.25 16.22 -0.50
CA THR A 146 -0.02 16.90 -0.73
C THR A 146 -1.02 16.66 0.41
N PHE A 147 -1.48 15.43 0.59
CA PHE A 147 -2.52 15.13 1.57
C PHE A 147 -2.01 15.28 3.01
N LEU A 148 -0.94 14.58 3.37
CA LEU A 148 -0.40 14.67 4.73
C LEU A 148 0.18 16.05 5.00
N GLY A 149 1.08 16.56 4.13
CA GLY A 149 1.79 17.79 4.36
C GLY A 149 0.91 19.04 4.25
N GLN A 150 0.18 19.19 3.15
CA GLN A 150 -0.60 20.41 2.88
C GLN A 150 -1.99 20.34 3.52
N THR A 151 -2.72 19.23 3.40
CA THR A 151 -4.08 19.15 3.88
C THR A 151 -4.14 18.90 5.38
N CYS A 152 -3.47 17.85 5.88
CA CYS A 152 -3.57 17.47 7.30
C CYS A 152 -2.70 18.36 8.20
N LEU A 153 -1.43 18.57 7.84
CA LEU A 153 -0.47 19.34 8.63
C LEU A 153 -0.39 20.82 8.23
N LYS A 154 -1.25 21.29 7.30
CA LYS A 154 -1.43 22.69 6.90
C LYS A 154 -0.14 23.36 6.44
N GLY A 155 0.78 22.62 5.81
CA GLY A 155 2.06 23.11 5.30
C GLY A 155 3.07 23.55 6.37
N ARG A 156 2.85 23.25 7.66
CA ARG A 156 3.70 23.68 8.78
C ARG A 156 5.07 23.00 8.82
N TYR A 157 5.18 21.79 8.22
CA TYR A 157 6.40 21.00 8.23
C TYR A 157 7.01 20.96 6.82
N PRO A 158 8.30 21.24 6.68
CA PRO A 158 8.97 21.14 5.39
C PRO A 158 8.98 19.69 4.89
N ALA A 159 9.08 19.51 3.57
CA ALA A 159 9.06 18.20 2.93
C ALA A 159 10.09 17.22 3.52
N ARG A 160 11.28 17.71 3.90
CA ARG A 160 12.33 16.87 4.51
C ARG A 160 11.87 16.19 5.81
N ASP A 161 11.12 16.90 6.65
CA ASP A 161 10.68 16.39 7.96
C ASP A 161 9.58 15.34 7.81
N LEU A 162 8.85 15.36 6.68
CA LEU A 162 7.88 14.33 6.33
C LEU A 162 8.55 13.11 5.69
N LEU A 163 9.53 13.34 4.82
CA LEU A 163 10.10 12.26 4.01
C LEU A 163 11.22 11.51 4.71
N ILE A 164 12.18 12.24 5.34
CA ILE A 164 13.38 11.61 5.93
C ILE A 164 13.04 10.57 6.99
N PRO A 165 12.17 10.82 7.99
CA PRO A 165 11.87 9.82 9.00
C PRO A 165 11.24 8.55 8.44
N LEU A 166 10.30 8.70 7.48
CA LEU A 166 9.63 7.56 6.85
C LEU A 166 10.59 6.76 5.95
N PHE A 167 11.42 7.43 5.16
CA PHE A 167 12.43 6.76 4.34
C PHE A 167 13.49 6.04 5.18
N LEU A 168 13.92 6.66 6.27
CA LEU A 168 14.89 6.05 7.17
C LEU A 168 14.31 4.81 7.87
N ALA A 169 13.06 4.90 8.34
CA ALA A 169 12.37 3.76 8.93
C ALA A 169 12.21 2.61 7.93
N ASP A 170 11.82 2.92 6.68
CA ASP A 170 11.71 1.94 5.61
C ASP A 170 13.06 1.30 5.26
N LEU A 171 14.13 2.09 5.21
CA LEU A 171 15.48 1.60 4.96
C LEU A 171 15.95 0.66 6.07
N CYS A 172 15.76 1.05 7.34
CA CYS A 172 16.09 0.20 8.48
C CYS A 172 15.26 -1.10 8.47
N CYS A 173 13.97 -1.02 8.17
CA CYS A 173 13.08 -2.18 8.03
C CYS A 173 13.56 -3.10 6.91
N MET A 174 13.88 -2.56 5.74
CA MET A 174 14.42 -3.29 4.60
C MET A 174 15.72 -4.02 4.95
N LEU A 175 16.68 -3.33 5.58
CA LEU A 175 17.96 -3.92 5.99
C LEU A 175 17.75 -5.03 7.03
N PHE A 176 16.84 -4.82 7.99
CA PHE A 176 16.46 -5.84 8.94
C PHE A 176 15.97 -7.12 8.25
N PHE A 177 14.96 -7.00 7.37
CA PHE A 177 14.43 -8.16 6.65
C PHE A 177 15.47 -8.82 5.75
N ARG A 178 16.33 -8.04 5.10
CA ARG A 178 17.41 -8.56 4.25
C ARG A 178 18.40 -9.42 5.01
N PHE A 179 18.90 -8.91 6.15
CA PHE A 179 19.99 -9.58 6.85
C PHE A 179 19.51 -10.65 7.84
N PHE A 180 18.28 -10.54 8.36
CA PHE A 180 17.78 -11.47 9.38
C PHE A 180 16.78 -12.49 8.83
N VAL A 181 15.92 -12.12 7.89
CA VAL A 181 14.82 -12.98 7.42
C VAL A 181 15.12 -13.60 6.04
N TYR A 182 15.55 -12.78 5.08
CA TYR A 182 15.77 -13.20 3.69
C TYR A 182 17.26 -13.37 3.38
N LYS A 183 18.03 -13.94 4.31
CA LYS A 183 19.44 -14.29 4.12
C LYS A 183 19.61 -15.20 2.90
N GLY A 184 20.45 -14.79 1.95
CA GLY A 184 20.76 -15.60 0.77
C GLY A 184 19.71 -15.55 -0.34
N CYS A 185 18.70 -14.66 -0.27
CA CYS A 185 17.92 -14.29 -1.44
C CYS A 185 18.88 -13.57 -2.41
N THR A 186 19.64 -14.36 -3.17
CA THR A 186 20.45 -13.83 -4.27
C THR A 186 19.49 -13.42 -5.36
N ALA A 187 19.55 -12.15 -5.74
CA ALA A 187 18.90 -11.68 -6.96
C ALA A 187 19.23 -12.70 -8.07
N THR A 188 18.24 -13.46 -8.50
CA THR A 188 18.40 -14.34 -9.65
C THR A 188 18.94 -13.47 -10.78
N ASP A 189 20.02 -13.90 -11.41
CA ASP A 189 20.63 -13.20 -12.54
C ASP A 189 19.74 -13.29 -13.79
N HIS A 190 18.44 -13.03 -13.61
CA HIS A 190 17.56 -12.83 -14.75
C HIS A 190 18.02 -11.52 -15.42
N MET A 191 18.62 -11.71 -16.57
CA MET A 191 19.08 -10.66 -17.47
C MET A 191 18.00 -9.56 -17.54
N TRP A 192 18.43 -8.31 -17.54
CA TRP A 192 17.57 -7.16 -17.77
C TRP A 192 16.62 -7.50 -18.93
N PRO A 193 15.33 -7.31 -18.76
CA PRO A 193 14.39 -7.67 -19.81
C PRO A 193 14.80 -6.93 -21.07
N ASP A 194 14.91 -7.67 -22.15
CA ASP A 194 14.97 -7.06 -23.46
C ASP A 194 13.81 -6.08 -23.54
N PRO A 195 14.06 -4.79 -23.85
CA PRO A 195 12.99 -3.81 -23.99
C PRO A 195 11.88 -4.32 -24.92
N ASP A 196 12.23 -5.20 -25.86
CA ASP A 196 11.31 -5.82 -26.81
C ASP A 196 10.46 -6.93 -26.19
N ALA A 197 10.95 -7.68 -25.21
CA ALA A 197 10.20 -8.75 -24.53
C ALA A 197 9.08 -8.23 -23.61
N ILE A 198 9.15 -6.98 -23.14
CA ILE A 198 8.04 -6.33 -22.41
C ILE A 198 6.95 -5.90 -23.40
N ALA A 199 7.33 -5.51 -24.61
CA ALA A 199 6.43 -5.07 -25.67
C ALA A 199 5.65 -6.24 -26.29
N GLU A 200 6.27 -7.42 -26.41
CA GLU A 200 5.68 -8.54 -27.15
C GLU A 200 4.44 -9.17 -26.50
N LYS A 201 4.22 -9.02 -25.19
CA LYS A 201 3.02 -9.58 -24.54
C LYS A 201 1.84 -8.60 -24.40
N LYS A 202 2.00 -7.32 -24.71
CA LYS A 202 0.91 -6.34 -24.62
C LYS A 202 0.60 -5.58 -25.90
N THR A 203 1.46 -5.56 -26.89
CA THR A 203 1.14 -4.87 -28.15
C THR A 203 2.01 -5.36 -29.30
N SER A 204 1.52 -6.23 -30.13
CA SER A 204 1.92 -6.39 -31.53
C SER A 204 1.32 -5.28 -32.42
N GLN A 205 0.99 -4.13 -31.87
CA GLN A 205 0.58 -2.94 -32.62
C GLN A 205 1.34 -1.73 -32.07
N ALA A 206 1.91 -0.94 -32.95
CA ALA A 206 2.41 0.40 -32.64
C ALA A 206 1.23 1.20 -32.05
N CYS A 207 1.12 1.18 -30.72
CA CYS A 207 0.04 1.87 -30.01
C CYS A 207 0.22 3.37 -30.27
N SER A 208 -0.72 4.02 -30.93
CA SER A 208 -0.68 5.47 -31.10
C SER A 208 -0.61 6.12 -29.71
N THR A 209 0.07 7.25 -29.58
CA THR A 209 0.20 7.99 -28.32
C THR A 209 -1.16 8.22 -27.65
N GLY A 210 -2.24 8.38 -28.45
CA GLY A 210 -3.59 8.53 -27.95
C GLY A 210 -4.12 7.29 -27.23
N VAL A 211 -3.91 6.10 -27.81
CA VAL A 211 -4.33 4.83 -27.18
C VAL A 211 -3.55 4.58 -25.89
N LEU A 212 -2.26 4.93 -25.85
CA LEU A 212 -1.45 4.81 -24.63
C LEU A 212 -1.97 5.73 -23.53
N LEU A 213 -2.30 6.97 -23.87
CA LEU A 213 -2.89 7.93 -22.94
C LEU A 213 -4.22 7.41 -22.40
N ASP A 214 -5.10 6.91 -23.26
CA ASP A 214 -6.40 6.36 -22.88
C ASP A 214 -6.25 5.17 -21.90
N VAL A 215 -5.35 4.23 -22.20
CA VAL A 215 -5.04 3.12 -21.29
C VAL A 215 -4.54 3.61 -19.94
N CYS A 216 -3.69 4.64 -19.89
CA CYS A 216 -3.18 5.18 -18.63
C CYS A 216 -4.26 5.90 -17.83
N ILE A 217 -5.16 6.63 -18.52
CA ILE A 217 -6.33 7.26 -17.90
C ILE A 217 -7.22 6.19 -17.27
N MET A 218 -7.58 5.15 -18.02
CA MET A 218 -8.46 4.07 -17.53
C MET A 218 -7.84 3.32 -16.34
N ASN A 219 -6.55 3.01 -16.40
CA ASN A 219 -5.83 2.39 -15.27
C ASN A 219 -5.80 3.30 -14.04
N GLY A 220 -5.65 4.61 -14.24
CA GLY A 220 -5.73 5.61 -13.18
C GLY A 220 -7.10 5.63 -12.52
N PHE A 221 -8.17 5.68 -13.32
CA PHE A 221 -9.54 5.61 -12.82
C PHE A 221 -9.85 4.30 -12.12
N GLU A 222 -9.42 3.17 -12.64
CA GLU A 222 -9.60 1.87 -11.97
C GLU A 222 -8.95 1.87 -10.58
N THR A 223 -7.74 2.39 -10.48
CA THR A 223 -6.99 2.43 -9.22
C THR A 223 -7.67 3.34 -8.20
N ILE A 224 -8.02 4.58 -8.61
CA ILE A 224 -8.63 5.55 -7.69
C ILE A 224 -10.07 5.16 -7.30
N THR A 225 -10.82 4.52 -8.19
CA THR A 225 -12.17 4.03 -7.90
C THR A 225 -12.13 2.87 -6.90
N ARG A 226 -11.18 1.94 -7.04
CA ARG A 226 -10.97 0.88 -6.04
C ARG A 226 -10.65 1.47 -4.66
N LEU A 227 -9.77 2.49 -4.62
CA LEU A 227 -9.46 3.21 -3.38
C LEU A 227 -10.73 3.82 -2.77
N GLY A 228 -11.54 4.52 -3.59
CA GLY A 228 -12.81 5.11 -3.16
C GLY A 228 -13.79 4.08 -2.58
N GLY A 229 -13.91 2.92 -3.22
CA GLY A 229 -14.75 1.81 -2.73
C GLY A 229 -14.32 1.31 -1.34
N TYR A 230 -13.01 1.19 -1.11
CA TYR A 230 -12.49 0.83 0.21
C TYR A 230 -12.75 1.94 1.25
N ILE A 231 -12.51 3.20 0.88
CA ILE A 231 -12.79 4.35 1.78
C ILE A 231 -14.25 4.36 2.19
N LEU A 232 -15.18 4.26 1.22
CA LEU A 232 -16.61 4.20 1.50
C LEU A 232 -16.97 3.06 2.44
N LEU A 233 -16.47 1.84 2.18
CA LEU A 233 -16.75 0.68 3.01
C LEU A 233 -16.26 0.90 4.45
N PHE A 234 -15.05 1.40 4.62
CA PHE A 234 -14.47 1.64 5.95
C PHE A 234 -15.09 2.85 6.64
N SER A 235 -15.51 3.88 5.91
CA SER A 235 -16.26 5.01 6.47
C SER A 235 -17.59 4.57 7.05
N VAL A 236 -18.31 3.72 6.33
CA VAL A 236 -19.59 3.16 6.79
C VAL A 236 -19.43 2.19 7.98
N LEU A 237 -18.27 1.54 8.12
CA LEU A 237 -17.94 0.73 9.29
C LEU A 237 -17.66 1.56 10.54
N SER A 238 -17.19 2.81 10.39
CA SER A 238 -16.83 3.68 11.51
C SER A 238 -17.97 3.91 12.53
N PRO A 239 -19.22 4.19 12.13
CA PRO A 239 -20.34 4.32 13.07
C PRO A 239 -20.63 3.06 13.87
N CYS A 240 -20.42 1.87 13.28
CA CYS A 240 -20.61 0.60 14.00
C CYS A 240 -19.66 0.49 15.20
N ILE A 241 -18.45 1.00 15.05
CA ILE A 241 -17.43 0.99 16.10
C ILE A 241 -17.72 2.10 17.13
N SER A 242 -18.02 3.31 16.66
CA SER A 242 -18.27 4.46 17.54
C SER A 242 -19.47 4.25 18.46
N GLN A 243 -20.50 3.56 17.99
CA GLN A 243 -21.72 3.26 18.76
C GLN A 243 -21.60 1.98 19.61
N CYS A 244 -20.49 1.23 19.52
CA CYS A 244 -20.33 0.01 20.30
C CYS A 244 -20.08 0.33 21.79
N PRO A 245 -20.98 -0.04 22.73
CA PRO A 245 -20.83 0.31 24.15
C PRO A 245 -19.75 -0.51 24.86
N LEU A 246 -19.29 -1.62 24.24
CA LEU A 246 -18.33 -2.54 24.83
C LEU A 246 -16.89 -2.04 24.73
N ILE A 247 -16.61 -1.02 23.91
CA ILE A 247 -15.26 -0.52 23.65
C ILE A 247 -15.08 0.79 24.43
N PRO A 248 -14.04 0.94 25.26
CA PRO A 248 -13.70 2.21 25.92
C PRO A 248 -13.46 3.34 24.90
N ASP A 249 -13.87 4.57 25.21
CA ASP A 249 -13.84 5.68 24.25
C ASP A 249 -12.46 6.00 23.70
N THR A 250 -11.42 5.97 24.52
CA THR A 250 -10.03 6.14 24.08
C THR A 250 -9.63 5.08 23.06
N PHE A 251 -10.04 3.83 23.26
CA PHE A 251 -9.73 2.74 22.36
C PHE A 251 -10.54 2.83 21.06
N LYS A 252 -11.77 3.32 21.13
CA LYS A 252 -12.60 3.62 19.93
C LYS A 252 -11.90 4.62 19.02
N GLU A 253 -11.43 5.75 19.56
CA GLU A 253 -10.76 6.79 18.77
C GLU A 253 -9.50 6.26 18.09
N ILE A 254 -8.67 5.50 18.80
CA ILE A 254 -7.48 4.84 18.22
C ILE A 254 -7.92 3.89 17.10
N LEU A 255 -8.91 3.04 17.33
CA LEU A 255 -9.39 2.09 16.35
C LEU A 255 -9.95 2.78 15.10
N LEU A 256 -10.73 3.85 15.26
CA LEU A 256 -11.25 4.65 14.17
C LEU A 256 -10.14 5.30 13.34
N CYS A 257 -9.08 5.80 13.98
CA CYS A 257 -7.93 6.36 13.27
C CYS A 257 -7.17 5.31 12.45
N ILE A 258 -6.98 4.09 12.98
CA ILE A 258 -6.24 3.02 12.29
C ILE A 258 -7.07 2.27 11.24
N MET A 259 -8.40 2.43 11.25
CA MET A 259 -9.27 1.74 10.29
C MET A 259 -8.99 2.14 8.85
N GLU A 260 -9.00 3.44 8.58
CA GLU A 260 -8.76 3.99 7.25
C GLU A 260 -7.82 5.19 7.37
N LEU A 261 -6.74 5.16 6.57
CA LEU A 261 -5.64 6.10 6.67
C LEU A 261 -6.07 7.56 6.50
N THR A 262 -6.86 7.86 5.48
CA THR A 262 -7.21 9.25 5.12
C THR A 262 -8.18 9.88 6.11
N THR A 263 -9.21 9.14 6.51
CA THR A 263 -10.14 9.58 7.56
C THR A 263 -9.46 9.65 8.92
N GLY A 264 -8.56 8.71 9.21
CA GLY A 264 -7.75 8.71 10.43
C GLY A 264 -6.84 9.93 10.52
N LEU A 265 -6.13 10.27 9.44
CA LEU A 265 -5.31 11.47 9.37
C LEU A 265 -6.14 12.75 9.53
N ASN A 266 -7.32 12.81 8.91
CA ASN A 266 -8.23 13.94 9.08
C ASN A 266 -8.72 14.09 10.55
N ARG A 267 -9.06 12.99 11.21
CA ARG A 267 -9.43 13.00 12.64
C ARG A 267 -8.28 13.50 13.51
N ILE A 268 -7.07 13.00 13.30
CA ILE A 268 -5.87 13.46 14.02
C ILE A 268 -5.64 14.96 13.78
N ALA A 269 -5.70 15.40 12.52
CA ALA A 269 -5.50 16.80 12.16
C ALA A 269 -6.54 17.76 12.74
N SER A 270 -7.77 17.28 12.94
CA SER A 270 -8.90 18.05 13.51
C SER A 270 -9.01 17.92 15.03
N SER A 271 -8.13 17.15 15.68
CA SER A 271 -8.14 16.97 17.14
C SER A 271 -7.56 18.19 17.86
N ASN A 272 -7.97 18.37 19.14
CA ASN A 272 -7.44 19.41 20.02
C ASN A 272 -6.12 18.99 20.71
N LEU A 273 -5.36 18.07 20.11
CA LEU A 273 -4.07 17.64 20.64
C LEU A 273 -2.98 18.68 20.38
N PRO A 274 -1.91 18.70 21.19
CA PRO A 274 -0.72 19.50 20.91
C PRO A 274 -0.19 19.23 19.50
N GLU A 275 0.30 20.26 18.82
CA GLU A 275 0.78 20.17 17.43
C GLU A 275 1.82 19.07 17.22
N ARG A 276 2.77 18.96 18.16
CA ARG A 276 3.77 17.89 18.16
C ARG A 276 3.13 16.49 18.20
N THR A 277 2.09 16.30 18.99
CA THR A 277 1.37 15.03 19.09
C THR A 277 0.62 14.72 17.80
N ILE A 278 -0.01 15.73 17.17
CA ILE A 278 -0.64 15.60 15.85
C ILE A 278 0.37 15.14 14.82
N TYR A 279 1.54 15.76 14.77
CA TYR A 279 2.61 15.40 13.85
C TYR A 279 3.09 13.96 14.08
N LEU A 280 3.43 13.59 15.31
CA LEU A 280 3.89 12.24 15.66
C LEU A 280 2.83 11.18 15.31
N ALA A 281 1.57 11.41 15.66
CA ALA A 281 0.48 10.48 15.38
C ALA A 281 0.22 10.35 13.87
N ALA A 282 0.22 11.46 13.12
CA ALA A 282 0.01 11.47 11.69
C ALA A 282 1.13 10.75 10.92
N MET A 283 2.38 10.97 11.29
CA MET A 283 3.55 10.30 10.71
C MET A 283 3.54 8.80 11.03
N THR A 284 3.24 8.43 12.26
CA THR A 284 3.18 7.03 12.71
C THR A 284 2.05 6.29 12.01
N LEU A 285 0.85 6.90 11.89
CA LEU A 285 -0.26 6.35 11.14
C LEU A 285 0.05 6.21 9.64
N SER A 286 0.76 7.18 9.05
CA SER A 286 1.20 7.12 7.64
C SER A 286 2.15 5.95 7.40
N SER A 287 3.06 5.66 8.33
CA SER A 287 3.95 4.48 8.26
C SER A 287 3.17 3.18 8.36
N PHE A 288 2.18 3.09 9.25
CA PHE A 288 1.31 1.92 9.39
C PHE A 288 0.43 1.69 8.15
N GLY A 289 -0.18 2.74 7.61
CA GLY A 289 -1.04 2.71 6.43
C GLY A 289 -2.50 2.37 6.69
N GLY A 290 -2.87 1.91 7.89
CA GLY A 290 -4.25 1.56 8.26
C GLY A 290 -4.72 0.17 7.81
N LEU A 291 -5.84 -0.27 8.38
CA LEU A 291 -6.43 -1.59 8.08
C LEU A 291 -7.02 -1.65 6.67
N CYS A 292 -7.54 -0.54 6.17
CA CYS A 292 -8.05 -0.40 4.81
C CYS A 292 -6.96 -0.73 3.77
N VAL A 293 -5.77 -0.14 3.91
CA VAL A 293 -4.62 -0.42 3.04
C VAL A 293 -4.13 -1.85 3.18
N ALA A 294 -4.15 -2.41 4.39
CA ALA A 294 -3.82 -3.81 4.63
C ALA A 294 -4.78 -4.75 3.89
N ALA A 295 -6.09 -4.43 3.88
CA ALA A 295 -7.10 -5.18 3.13
C ALA A 295 -6.89 -5.06 1.62
N GLN A 296 -6.61 -3.86 1.10
CA GLN A 296 -6.27 -3.62 -0.31
C GLN A 296 -5.02 -4.41 -0.72
N THR A 297 -3.95 -4.35 0.07
CA THR A 297 -2.72 -5.09 -0.18
C THR A 297 -3.01 -6.59 -0.24
N LYS A 298 -3.74 -7.14 0.74
CA LYS A 298 -4.10 -8.55 0.75
C LYS A 298 -4.91 -8.97 -0.48
N SER A 299 -5.79 -8.11 -0.99
CA SER A 299 -6.59 -8.41 -2.18
C SER A 299 -5.75 -8.52 -3.45
N VAL A 300 -4.72 -7.68 -3.61
CA VAL A 300 -3.85 -7.71 -4.80
C VAL A 300 -2.81 -8.82 -4.78
N LEU A 301 -2.53 -9.43 -3.61
CA LEU A 301 -1.62 -10.59 -3.51
C LEU A 301 -2.26 -11.88 -4.04
N ASP A 302 -3.59 -11.97 -4.04
CA ASP A 302 -4.38 -13.07 -4.62
C ASP A 302 -3.88 -14.49 -4.22
N GLY A 303 -3.36 -14.64 -3.00
CA GLY A 303 -2.81 -15.88 -2.47
C GLY A 303 -1.48 -16.34 -3.09
N ARG A 304 -0.87 -15.56 -3.98
CA ARG A 304 0.41 -15.84 -4.65
C ARG A 304 1.60 -15.64 -3.72
N LEU A 305 1.56 -14.55 -2.95
CA LEU A 305 2.55 -14.22 -1.93
C LEU A 305 1.92 -14.30 -0.53
N SER A 306 2.74 -14.52 0.48
CA SER A 306 2.30 -14.45 1.88
C SER A 306 2.02 -13.00 2.28
N PHE A 307 0.92 -12.75 2.98
CA PHE A 307 0.61 -11.44 3.55
C PHE A 307 1.44 -11.12 4.81
N PHE A 308 1.97 -12.15 5.46
CA PHE A 308 2.68 -12.01 6.73
C PHE A 308 3.92 -11.09 6.67
N PRO A 309 4.80 -11.17 5.64
CA PRO A 309 5.93 -10.25 5.52
C PRO A 309 5.51 -8.77 5.47
N TYR A 310 4.45 -8.46 4.72
CA TYR A 310 3.89 -7.12 4.69
C TYR A 310 3.41 -6.67 6.08
N ALA A 311 2.60 -7.48 6.75
CA ALA A 311 2.02 -7.12 8.04
C ALA A 311 3.11 -6.92 9.12
N SER A 312 4.10 -7.83 9.19
CA SER A 312 5.22 -7.72 10.14
C SER A 312 6.09 -6.50 9.86
N ALA A 313 6.37 -6.22 8.59
CA ALA A 313 7.14 -5.04 8.20
C ALA A 313 6.41 -3.74 8.57
N LYS A 314 5.08 -3.66 8.39
CA LYS A 314 4.30 -2.49 8.80
C LYS A 314 4.36 -2.22 10.29
N CYS A 315 4.27 -3.26 11.12
CA CYS A 315 4.44 -3.12 12.57
C CYS A 315 5.85 -2.61 12.93
N ILE A 316 6.89 -3.20 12.34
CA ILE A 316 8.29 -2.81 12.60
C ILE A 316 8.56 -1.38 12.10
N SER A 317 8.17 -1.05 10.88
CA SER A 317 8.34 0.29 10.29
C SER A 317 7.63 1.36 11.12
N THR A 318 6.42 1.08 11.63
CA THR A 318 5.66 1.98 12.49
C THR A 318 6.41 2.28 13.80
N ILE A 319 6.95 1.25 14.45
CA ILE A 319 7.75 1.41 15.68
C ILE A 319 9.02 2.20 15.39
N LEU A 320 9.74 1.86 14.31
CA LEU A 320 10.94 2.57 13.90
C LEU A 320 10.66 4.04 13.60
N THR A 321 9.57 4.34 12.88
CA THR A 321 9.15 5.72 12.61
C THR A 321 8.93 6.49 13.89
N LEU A 322 8.19 5.92 14.85
CA LEU A 322 7.94 6.56 16.14
C LEU A 322 9.25 6.80 16.91
N CYS A 323 10.15 5.81 16.97
CA CYS A 323 11.46 5.96 17.62
C CYS A 323 12.31 7.06 16.96
N ILE A 324 12.39 7.09 15.63
CA ILE A 324 13.16 8.11 14.90
C ILE A 324 12.62 9.51 15.18
N LEU A 325 11.30 9.67 15.19
CA LEU A 325 10.66 10.95 15.47
C LEU A 325 10.87 11.42 16.91
N LEU A 326 10.86 10.49 17.89
CA LEU A 326 11.09 10.83 19.29
C LEU A 326 12.55 11.21 19.58
N ILE A 327 13.51 10.69 18.80
CA ILE A 327 14.93 11.03 18.93
C ILE A 327 15.27 12.33 18.19
N GLY A 328 14.59 12.60 17.06
CA GLY A 328 14.88 13.74 16.18
C GLY A 328 14.14 15.03 16.55
N THR A 329 13.23 14.97 17.51
CA THR A 329 12.46 16.11 18.05
C THR A 329 12.76 16.34 19.52
#